data_0de426d80a30c1c5ff587aa0ca11efd4
#
_entry.id   0de426d80a30c1c5ff587aa0ca11efd4
#
_cell.length_a   1.000
_cell.length_b   1.000
_cell.length_c   1.000
_cell.angle_alpha   90.00
_cell.angle_beta   90.00
_cell.angle_gamma   90.00
#
_symmetry.space_group_name_H-M   'P 1'
#
loop_
_entity.id
_entity.type
_entity.pdbx_description
1 polymer ?
#
loop_
_entity_poly.entity_id
_entity_poly.type
_entity_poly.pdbx_seq_one_letter_code
_entity_poly.pdbx_strand_id
1 'polypeptide(L)'
;MTQPFAYPDATVTCRGDLAVPAGSARAPGIAVFADIGGVGDHTRRWADRIADELGYLALAADTYGEGAVPDGFPQGMAWIETWRKDTPGLVARGRAALTALAAHPRCDGRLAAIGFCFGGAVVLELARAGTPGMAAGVSFHGALQTTTRVGLGGIPAKLLVCHGAEDPLVDYAALTAFLAEMRDADADCQTLAFSGVVHAFTNAAQDGSMSPALKFNAAADRRSWRAMAAHFAEVFG
;
A
#
# COMPACT_ATOMS: atom_id res chain seq x y z
N MET A 1 9.98 -13.43 -10.13
CA MET A 1 10.92 -12.29 -9.93
C MET A 1 10.41 -11.08 -10.71
N THR A 2 10.42 -9.91 -10.08
CA THR A 2 10.04 -8.63 -10.69
C THR A 2 10.93 -8.29 -11.89
N GLN A 3 10.34 -7.58 -12.86
CA GLN A 3 11.03 -7.04 -14.04
C GLN A 3 10.63 -5.57 -14.21
N PRO A 4 11.51 -4.70 -14.76
CA PRO A 4 11.21 -3.31 -15.00
C PRO A 4 9.91 -3.11 -15.78
N PHE A 5 9.06 -2.21 -15.31
CA PHE A 5 7.78 -1.92 -15.92
C PHE A 5 7.51 -0.41 -15.89
N ALA A 6 7.51 0.20 -17.07
CA ALA A 6 7.20 1.61 -17.23
C ALA A 6 5.72 1.80 -17.58
N TYR A 7 5.09 2.80 -16.99
CA TYR A 7 3.69 3.16 -17.25
C TYR A 7 3.48 4.68 -17.17
N PRO A 8 2.55 5.22 -17.96
CA PRO A 8 2.31 6.65 -17.95
C PRO A 8 1.49 7.08 -16.74
N ASP A 9 1.83 8.23 -16.19
CA ASP A 9 0.95 9.12 -15.47
C ASP A 9 0.77 10.38 -16.34
N ALA A 10 -0.23 11.20 -16.07
CA ALA A 10 -0.51 12.39 -16.85
C ALA A 10 0.67 13.37 -16.98
N THR A 11 1.61 13.35 -16.03
CA THR A 11 2.71 14.31 -15.93
C THR A 11 4.10 13.72 -16.17
N VAL A 12 4.28 12.43 -15.89
CA VAL A 12 5.60 11.76 -15.94
C VAL A 12 5.47 10.30 -16.38
N THR A 13 6.59 9.67 -16.70
CA THR A 13 6.68 8.21 -16.83
C THR A 13 7.03 7.60 -15.49
N CYS A 14 6.13 6.82 -14.92
CA CYS A 14 6.44 6.02 -13.73
C CYS A 14 7.27 4.79 -14.10
N ARG A 15 8.24 4.45 -13.27
CA ARG A 15 9.16 3.32 -13.46
C ARG A 15 9.12 2.41 -12.24
N GLY A 16 8.25 1.42 -12.30
CA GLY A 16 8.11 0.39 -11.28
C GLY A 16 8.70 -0.95 -11.71
N ASP A 17 8.38 -1.98 -10.93
CA ASP A 17 8.79 -3.36 -11.21
C ASP A 17 7.59 -4.30 -11.09
N LEU A 18 7.33 -5.09 -12.16
CA LEU A 18 6.17 -5.99 -12.24
C LEU A 18 6.59 -7.43 -11.99
N ALA A 19 5.94 -8.09 -11.05
CA ALA A 19 5.97 -9.53 -10.86
C ALA A 19 4.76 -10.16 -11.57
N VAL A 20 5.04 -11.15 -12.44
CA VAL A 20 4.01 -11.89 -13.16
C VAL A 20 3.99 -13.32 -12.63
N PRO A 21 2.84 -13.85 -12.17
CA PRO A 21 2.76 -15.20 -11.65
C PRO A 21 3.05 -16.24 -12.75
N ALA A 22 3.48 -17.43 -12.34
CA ALA A 22 3.71 -18.54 -13.25
C ALA A 22 2.45 -18.94 -14.03
N GLY A 23 2.66 -19.65 -15.16
CA GLY A 23 1.56 -20.08 -16.03
C GLY A 23 1.07 -18.99 -16.98
N SER A 24 -0.07 -19.22 -17.61
CA SER A 24 -0.64 -18.33 -18.64
C SER A 24 -2.02 -17.76 -18.28
N ALA A 25 -2.62 -18.16 -17.16
CA ALA A 25 -3.93 -17.68 -16.74
C ALA A 25 -3.90 -16.18 -16.41
N ARG A 26 -5.02 -15.51 -16.61
CA ARG A 26 -5.23 -14.14 -16.12
C ARG A 26 -5.50 -14.19 -14.61
N ALA A 27 -5.07 -13.16 -13.91
CA ALA A 27 -5.12 -13.10 -12.45
C ALA A 27 -5.43 -11.67 -11.97
N PRO A 28 -5.85 -11.48 -10.71
CA PRO A 28 -5.98 -10.16 -10.11
C PRO A 28 -4.69 -9.36 -10.15
N GLY A 29 -4.80 -8.03 -10.22
CA GLY A 29 -3.66 -7.10 -10.20
C GLY A 29 -3.55 -6.36 -8.87
N ILE A 30 -2.38 -6.40 -8.26
CA ILE A 30 -2.09 -5.77 -6.97
C ILE A 30 -1.04 -4.66 -7.15
N ALA A 31 -1.41 -3.41 -6.88
CA ALA A 31 -0.44 -2.32 -6.77
C ALA A 31 0.22 -2.34 -5.37
N VAL A 32 1.54 -2.33 -5.32
CA VAL A 32 2.34 -2.39 -4.09
C VAL A 32 3.06 -1.06 -3.91
N PHE A 33 2.58 -0.21 -3.01
CA PHE A 33 3.13 1.13 -2.77
C PHE A 33 4.20 1.09 -1.67
N ALA A 34 5.35 1.66 -2.00
CA ALA A 34 6.53 1.66 -1.15
C ALA A 34 6.39 2.58 0.08
N ASP A 35 7.26 2.37 1.05
CA ASP A 35 7.53 3.32 2.13
C ASP A 35 8.24 4.58 1.61
N ILE A 36 8.75 5.41 2.51
CA ILE A 36 9.48 6.64 2.22
C ILE A 36 10.63 6.45 1.20
N GLY A 37 11.21 5.27 1.14
CA GLY A 37 12.37 4.96 0.29
C GLY A 37 12.04 4.81 -1.20
N GLY A 38 10.76 4.80 -1.60
CA GLY A 38 10.39 4.51 -3.00
C GLY A 38 10.55 3.03 -3.37
N VAL A 39 10.55 2.72 -4.67
CA VAL A 39 10.63 1.33 -5.15
C VAL A 39 12.01 0.74 -4.85
N GLY A 40 12.06 -0.14 -3.87
CA GLY A 40 13.28 -0.79 -3.38
C GLY A 40 13.09 -2.29 -3.15
N ASP A 41 14.09 -2.94 -2.55
CA ASP A 41 14.10 -4.39 -2.33
C ASP A 41 12.92 -4.88 -1.47
N HIS A 42 12.47 -4.07 -0.50
CA HIS A 42 11.30 -4.41 0.32
C HIS A 42 10.05 -4.55 -0.56
N THR A 43 9.76 -3.53 -1.38
CA THR A 43 8.58 -3.51 -2.24
C THR A 43 8.63 -4.60 -3.31
N ARG A 44 9.82 -4.81 -3.94
CA ARG A 44 10.03 -5.87 -4.94
C ARG A 44 9.82 -7.25 -4.35
N ARG A 45 10.37 -7.53 -3.17
CA ARG A 45 10.17 -8.83 -2.48
C ARG A 45 8.70 -9.11 -2.19
N TRP A 46 7.93 -8.09 -1.79
CA TRP A 46 6.49 -8.25 -1.58
C TRP A 46 5.75 -8.50 -2.89
N ALA A 47 6.12 -7.80 -3.98
CA ALA A 47 5.53 -8.05 -5.28
C ALA A 47 5.86 -9.47 -5.79
N ASP A 48 7.11 -9.92 -5.67
CA ASP A 48 7.51 -11.29 -6.01
C ASP A 48 6.74 -12.32 -5.19
N ARG A 49 6.64 -12.10 -3.88
CA ARG A 49 5.92 -13.00 -2.98
C ARG A 49 4.43 -13.09 -3.29
N ILE A 50 3.79 -11.99 -3.64
CA ILE A 50 2.38 -11.97 -4.08
C ILE A 50 2.21 -12.80 -5.35
N ALA A 51 3.12 -12.67 -6.32
CA ALA A 51 3.06 -13.44 -7.54
C ALA A 51 3.32 -14.94 -7.31
N ASP A 52 4.28 -15.27 -6.47
CA ASP A 52 4.71 -16.65 -6.23
C ASP A 52 3.73 -17.42 -5.31
N GLU A 53 3.27 -16.80 -4.21
CA GLU A 53 2.45 -17.48 -3.20
C GLU A 53 0.94 -17.34 -3.45
N LEU A 54 0.47 -16.20 -4.04
CA LEU A 54 -0.96 -15.94 -4.25
C LEU A 54 -1.38 -16.10 -5.71
N GLY A 55 -0.43 -16.13 -6.65
CA GLY A 55 -0.71 -16.24 -8.08
C GLY A 55 -1.31 -14.96 -8.69
N TYR A 56 -1.08 -13.78 -8.10
CA TYR A 56 -1.57 -12.50 -8.60
C TYR A 56 -0.48 -11.72 -9.30
N LEU A 57 -0.86 -10.87 -10.27
CA LEU A 57 0.04 -9.83 -10.79
C LEU A 57 0.35 -8.83 -9.68
N ALA A 58 1.61 -8.43 -9.52
CA ALA A 58 1.96 -7.44 -8.51
C ALA A 58 2.93 -6.40 -9.07
N LEU A 59 2.55 -5.13 -9.00
CA LEU A 59 3.36 -4.00 -9.46
C LEU A 59 3.92 -3.25 -8.24
N ALA A 60 5.24 -3.33 -8.02
CA ALA A 60 5.94 -2.39 -7.16
C ALA A 60 5.85 -1.00 -7.81
N ALA A 61 4.91 -0.19 -7.33
CA ALA A 61 4.47 1.02 -7.98
C ALA A 61 5.36 2.23 -7.64
N ASP A 62 5.73 2.98 -8.67
CA ASP A 62 6.51 4.21 -8.54
C ASP A 62 5.61 5.38 -8.14
N THR A 63 5.63 5.74 -6.87
CA THR A 63 4.84 6.85 -6.33
C THR A 63 5.50 8.21 -6.61
N TYR A 64 6.82 8.27 -6.66
CA TYR A 64 7.53 9.54 -6.87
C TYR A 64 7.61 9.97 -8.34
N GLY A 65 7.59 9.03 -9.27
CA GLY A 65 7.73 9.25 -10.71
C GLY A 65 9.17 9.13 -11.19
N GLU A 66 9.36 8.84 -12.46
CA GLU A 66 10.67 8.67 -13.13
C GLU A 66 11.59 7.64 -12.49
N GLY A 67 11.07 6.76 -11.61
CA GLY A 67 11.85 5.83 -10.80
C GLY A 67 12.68 6.53 -9.72
N ALA A 68 12.27 7.73 -9.31
CA ALA A 68 13.02 8.52 -8.36
C ALA A 68 13.08 7.86 -6.97
N VAL A 69 14.25 7.89 -6.37
CA VAL A 69 14.54 7.41 -5.02
C VAL A 69 15.15 8.57 -4.23
N PRO A 70 14.67 8.89 -3.03
CA PRO A 70 15.20 10.00 -2.26
C PRO A 70 16.63 9.71 -1.78
N ASP A 71 17.45 10.75 -1.77
CA ASP A 71 18.78 10.73 -1.14
C ASP A 71 18.63 10.86 0.38
N GLY A 72 18.30 9.73 1.01
CA GLY A 72 18.13 9.60 2.44
C GLY A 72 16.82 10.13 3.02
N PHE A 73 16.70 9.98 4.34
CA PHE A 73 15.47 10.24 5.09
C PHE A 73 14.96 11.69 5.00
N PRO A 74 15.83 12.74 5.09
CA PRO A 74 15.34 14.12 5.02
C PRO A 74 14.66 14.46 3.70
N GLN A 75 15.21 14.01 2.56
CA GLN A 75 14.61 14.27 1.26
C GLN A 75 13.31 13.48 1.09
N GLY A 76 13.27 12.23 1.54
CA GLY A 76 12.06 11.43 1.52
C GLY A 76 10.92 12.07 2.32
N MET A 77 11.22 12.61 3.51
CA MET A 77 10.24 13.36 4.30
C MET A 77 9.74 14.61 3.58
N ALA A 78 10.63 15.37 2.93
CA ALA A 78 10.23 16.55 2.15
C ALA A 78 9.29 16.17 0.98
N TRP A 79 9.54 15.04 0.32
CA TRP A 79 8.67 14.54 -0.74
C TRP A 79 7.30 14.08 -0.20
N ILE A 80 7.26 13.37 0.94
CA ILE A 80 6.01 13.00 1.59
C ILE A 80 5.20 14.24 1.96
N GLU A 81 5.82 15.28 2.52
CA GLU A 81 5.13 16.52 2.87
C GLU A 81 4.56 17.24 1.62
N THR A 82 5.24 17.15 0.48
CA THR A 82 4.73 17.66 -0.79
C THR A 82 3.46 16.90 -1.21
N TRP A 83 3.49 15.58 -1.15
CA TRP A 83 2.33 14.74 -1.48
C TRP A 83 1.16 14.89 -0.50
N ARG A 84 1.43 15.11 0.78
CA ARG A 84 0.37 15.39 1.78
C ARG A 84 -0.40 16.68 1.49
N LYS A 85 0.23 17.64 0.81
CA LYS A 85 -0.41 18.89 0.36
C LYS A 85 -1.15 18.75 -0.96
N ASP A 86 -0.87 17.69 -1.70
CA ASP A 86 -1.51 17.38 -3.00
C ASP A 86 -2.12 15.98 -2.99
N THR A 87 -3.10 15.74 -2.13
CA THR A 87 -3.85 14.48 -2.10
C THR A 87 -4.49 14.12 -3.43
N PRO A 88 -5.09 15.05 -4.21
CA PRO A 88 -5.60 14.72 -5.54
C PRO A 88 -4.52 14.21 -6.50
N GLY A 89 -3.34 14.81 -6.51
CA GLY A 89 -2.20 14.35 -7.30
C GLY A 89 -1.70 12.97 -6.85
N LEU A 90 -1.63 12.73 -5.53
CA LEU A 90 -1.29 11.42 -4.97
C LEU A 90 -2.27 10.33 -5.40
N VAL A 91 -3.57 10.62 -5.36
CA VAL A 91 -4.62 9.70 -5.82
C VAL A 91 -4.50 9.45 -7.33
N ALA A 92 -4.26 10.49 -8.13
CA ALA A 92 -4.04 10.34 -9.58
C ALA A 92 -2.84 9.43 -9.87
N ARG A 93 -1.72 9.62 -9.17
CA ARG A 93 -0.52 8.80 -9.27
C ARG A 93 -0.79 7.32 -8.91
N GLY A 94 -1.50 7.07 -7.83
CA GLY A 94 -1.88 5.71 -7.44
C GLY A 94 -2.85 5.05 -8.44
N ARG A 95 -3.80 5.81 -8.99
CA ARG A 95 -4.71 5.34 -10.05
C ARG A 95 -3.98 4.98 -11.34
N ALA A 96 -2.90 5.70 -11.69
CA ALA A 96 -2.08 5.36 -12.86
C ALA A 96 -1.50 3.95 -12.75
N ALA A 97 -1.01 3.55 -11.57
CA ALA A 97 -0.52 2.19 -11.32
C ALA A 97 -1.62 1.12 -11.48
N LEU A 98 -2.81 1.37 -10.92
CA LEU A 98 -3.96 0.46 -11.07
C LEU A 98 -4.44 0.37 -12.52
N THR A 99 -4.45 1.48 -13.24
CA THR A 99 -4.80 1.52 -14.67
C THR A 99 -3.81 0.71 -15.51
N ALA A 100 -2.52 0.84 -15.22
CA ALA A 100 -1.47 0.08 -15.90
C ALA A 100 -1.61 -1.43 -15.66
N LEU A 101 -1.93 -1.84 -14.41
CA LEU A 101 -2.25 -3.22 -14.09
C LEU A 101 -3.48 -3.72 -14.83
N ALA A 102 -4.57 -2.96 -14.84
CA ALA A 102 -5.80 -3.32 -15.54
C ALA A 102 -5.60 -3.52 -17.05
N ALA A 103 -4.71 -2.73 -17.65
CA ALA A 103 -4.37 -2.82 -19.08
C ALA A 103 -3.41 -4.00 -19.39
N HIS A 104 -2.79 -4.61 -18.39
CA HIS A 104 -1.85 -5.71 -18.62
C HIS A 104 -2.59 -6.97 -19.12
N PRO A 105 -2.11 -7.66 -20.18
CA PRO A 105 -2.80 -8.81 -20.77
C PRO A 105 -3.10 -9.96 -19.80
N ARG A 106 -2.28 -10.09 -18.76
CA ARG A 106 -2.41 -11.11 -17.71
C ARG A 106 -3.34 -10.67 -16.56
N CYS A 107 -3.83 -9.43 -16.56
CA CYS A 107 -4.78 -8.97 -15.54
C CYS A 107 -6.20 -9.38 -15.93
N ASP A 108 -6.97 -9.92 -14.99
CA ASP A 108 -8.38 -10.31 -15.19
C ASP A 108 -9.37 -9.18 -14.94
N GLY A 109 -8.88 -8.00 -14.52
CA GLY A 109 -9.67 -6.81 -14.23
C GLY A 109 -10.00 -6.63 -12.76
N ARG A 110 -9.77 -7.62 -11.90
CA ARG A 110 -9.89 -7.48 -10.43
C ARG A 110 -8.64 -6.79 -9.90
N LEU A 111 -8.80 -5.69 -9.16
CA LEU A 111 -7.70 -4.86 -8.70
C LEU A 111 -7.74 -4.66 -7.20
N ALA A 112 -6.55 -4.63 -6.58
CA ALA A 112 -6.36 -4.18 -5.21
C ALA A 112 -5.05 -3.39 -5.07
N ALA A 113 -4.88 -2.78 -3.91
CA ALA A 113 -3.66 -2.07 -3.55
C ALA A 113 -3.18 -2.47 -2.17
N ILE A 114 -1.87 -2.58 -2.00
CA ILE A 114 -1.24 -2.65 -0.67
C ILE A 114 -0.17 -1.57 -0.54
N GLY A 115 0.16 -1.19 0.68
CA GLY A 115 1.22 -0.22 0.88
C GLY A 115 1.78 -0.19 2.29
N PHE A 116 3.00 0.30 2.41
CA PHE A 116 3.81 0.33 3.62
C PHE A 116 4.10 1.77 4.02
N CYS A 117 3.91 2.14 5.29
CA CYS A 117 4.20 3.48 5.78
C CYS A 117 3.49 4.55 4.93
N PHE A 118 4.23 5.38 4.18
CA PHE A 118 3.66 6.33 3.21
C PHE A 118 2.80 5.63 2.16
N GLY A 119 3.23 4.49 1.62
CA GLY A 119 2.42 3.70 0.70
C GLY A 119 1.11 3.20 1.30
N GLY A 120 1.07 2.93 2.60
CA GLY A 120 -0.16 2.63 3.30
C GLY A 120 -1.15 3.80 3.30
N ALA A 121 -0.65 5.03 3.43
CA ALA A 121 -1.48 6.23 3.27
C ALA A 121 -1.98 6.38 1.83
N VAL A 122 -1.15 6.09 0.80
CA VAL A 122 -1.58 6.09 -0.61
C VAL A 122 -2.79 5.17 -0.81
N VAL A 123 -2.73 3.94 -0.29
CA VAL A 123 -3.83 2.96 -0.37
C VAL A 123 -5.11 3.51 0.25
N LEU A 124 -5.01 4.12 1.44
CA LEU A 124 -6.17 4.66 2.13
C LEU A 124 -6.75 5.87 1.40
N GLU A 125 -5.91 6.75 0.82
CA GLU A 125 -6.40 7.88 0.00
C GLU A 125 -7.05 7.40 -1.31
N LEU A 126 -6.55 6.33 -1.95
CA LEU A 126 -7.20 5.70 -3.10
C LEU A 126 -8.60 5.16 -2.73
N ALA A 127 -8.72 4.54 -1.56
CA ALA A 127 -10.00 4.04 -1.08
C ALA A 127 -10.98 5.17 -0.74
N ARG A 128 -10.53 6.22 -0.01
CA ARG A 128 -11.32 7.41 0.30
C ARG A 128 -11.80 8.15 -0.95
N ALA A 129 -11.00 8.14 -2.00
CA ALA A 129 -11.36 8.73 -3.29
C ALA A 129 -12.31 7.85 -4.13
N GLY A 130 -12.80 6.73 -3.59
CA GLY A 130 -13.68 5.81 -4.30
C GLY A 130 -13.10 5.33 -5.62
N THR A 131 -11.81 4.94 -5.64
CA THR A 131 -11.08 4.59 -6.86
C THR A 131 -11.79 3.47 -7.63
N PRO A 132 -12.21 3.71 -8.89
CA PRO A 132 -12.95 2.74 -9.66
C PRO A 132 -12.16 1.44 -9.88
N GLY A 133 -12.83 0.29 -9.72
CA GLY A 133 -12.25 -1.03 -9.93
C GLY A 133 -11.35 -1.54 -8.80
N MET A 134 -10.99 -0.71 -7.83
CA MET A 134 -10.23 -1.14 -6.65
C MET A 134 -11.16 -1.85 -5.66
N ALA A 135 -11.10 -3.18 -5.62
CA ALA A 135 -11.97 -4.01 -4.78
C ALA A 135 -11.48 -4.11 -3.33
N ALA A 136 -10.16 -4.05 -3.11
CA ALA A 136 -9.57 -4.15 -1.77
C ALA A 136 -8.36 -3.23 -1.58
N GLY A 137 -8.11 -2.84 -0.33
CA GLY A 137 -6.92 -2.10 0.09
C GLY A 137 -6.32 -2.65 1.38
N VAL A 138 -4.99 -2.80 1.44
CA VAL A 138 -4.30 -3.22 2.65
C VAL A 138 -3.22 -2.20 3.03
N SER A 139 -3.33 -1.62 4.22
CA SER A 139 -2.34 -0.67 4.77
C SER A 139 -1.51 -1.34 5.86
N PHE A 140 -0.20 -1.41 5.68
CA PHE A 140 0.75 -1.90 6.69
C PHE A 140 1.45 -0.71 7.33
N HIS A 141 1.30 -0.54 8.64
CA HIS A 141 1.86 0.57 9.42
C HIS A 141 1.78 1.92 8.69
N GLY A 142 0.67 2.14 7.95
CA GLY A 142 0.45 3.37 7.18
C GLY A 142 0.02 4.55 8.05
N ALA A 143 0.31 5.77 7.58
CA ALA A 143 -0.29 6.95 8.19
C ALA A 143 -1.82 6.92 7.95
N LEU A 144 -2.58 7.06 9.03
CA LEU A 144 -4.04 6.94 9.04
C LEU A 144 -4.75 8.28 8.88
N GLN A 145 -4.05 9.38 9.21
CA GLN A 145 -4.59 10.74 9.15
C GLN A 145 -4.84 11.18 7.70
N THR A 146 -5.89 11.94 7.50
CA THR A 146 -6.26 12.50 6.21
C THR A 146 -6.92 13.88 6.35
N THR A 147 -6.84 14.66 5.29
CA THR A 147 -7.66 15.86 5.09
C THR A 147 -8.88 15.60 4.19
N THR A 148 -8.96 14.42 3.59
CA THR A 148 -10.08 14.00 2.73
C THR A 148 -11.33 13.77 3.57
N ARG A 149 -12.47 14.31 3.13
CA ARG A 149 -13.78 14.07 3.72
C ARG A 149 -14.53 13.03 2.90
N VAL A 150 -14.95 11.97 3.55
CA VAL A 150 -15.72 10.90 2.91
C VAL A 150 -17.13 10.87 3.50
N GLY A 151 -18.12 10.81 2.62
CA GLY A 151 -19.52 10.62 3.05
C GLY A 151 -19.87 9.15 3.21
N LEU A 152 -21.07 8.90 3.72
CA LEU A 152 -21.62 7.56 3.92
C LEU A 152 -21.58 6.74 2.60
N GLY A 153 -21.04 5.52 2.66
CA GLY A 153 -20.88 4.64 1.49
C GLY A 153 -19.83 5.10 0.46
N GLY A 154 -19.01 6.13 0.79
CA GLY A 154 -18.00 6.67 -0.12
C GLY A 154 -16.72 5.82 -0.26
N ILE A 155 -16.59 4.73 0.50
CA ILE A 155 -15.45 3.80 0.44
C ILE A 155 -15.95 2.42 -0.02
N PRO A 156 -15.97 2.14 -1.33
CA PRO A 156 -16.47 0.87 -1.85
C PRO A 156 -15.47 -0.29 -1.71
N ALA A 157 -14.17 0.00 -1.57
CA ALA A 157 -13.14 -1.00 -1.39
C ALA A 157 -13.19 -1.60 0.03
N LYS A 158 -13.04 -2.93 0.14
CA LYS A 158 -12.84 -3.59 1.44
C LYS A 158 -11.43 -3.31 1.96
N LEU A 159 -11.30 -2.93 3.21
CA LEU A 159 -10.05 -2.49 3.79
C LEU A 159 -9.53 -3.43 4.87
N LEU A 160 -8.21 -3.63 4.88
CA LEU A 160 -7.49 -4.23 5.98
C LEU A 160 -6.36 -3.29 6.43
N VAL A 161 -6.34 -2.92 7.71
CA VAL A 161 -5.26 -2.13 8.30
C VAL A 161 -4.49 -2.98 9.30
N CYS A 162 -3.18 -3.13 9.07
CA CYS A 162 -2.25 -3.83 9.95
C CYS A 162 -1.38 -2.78 10.66
N HIS A 163 -1.56 -2.63 11.96
CA HIS A 163 -1.00 -1.55 12.77
C HIS A 163 -0.13 -2.07 13.92
N GLY A 164 1.00 -1.40 14.19
CA GLY A 164 1.77 -1.64 15.40
C GLY A 164 1.16 -0.88 16.57
N ALA A 165 0.74 -1.56 17.64
CA ALA A 165 0.06 -0.92 18.77
C ALA A 165 0.97 0.06 19.54
N GLU A 166 2.30 -0.10 19.42
CA GLU A 166 3.31 0.77 20.05
C GLU A 166 3.97 1.71 19.01
N ASP A 167 3.31 1.96 17.87
CA ASP A 167 3.82 2.81 16.80
C ASP A 167 3.80 4.29 17.22
N PRO A 168 4.97 4.93 17.46
CA PRO A 168 4.99 6.32 17.89
C PRO A 168 4.80 7.33 16.76
N LEU A 169 4.81 6.88 15.49
CA LEU A 169 4.57 7.72 14.32
C LEU A 169 3.08 7.78 13.97
N VAL A 170 2.33 6.75 14.35
CA VAL A 170 0.88 6.65 14.16
C VAL A 170 0.29 6.14 15.47
N ASP A 171 0.02 7.05 16.37
CA ASP A 171 -0.38 6.76 17.73
C ASP A 171 -1.82 6.19 17.85
N TYR A 172 -2.19 5.80 19.05
CA TYR A 172 -3.52 5.26 19.33
C TYR A 172 -4.65 6.25 19.08
N ALA A 173 -4.38 7.55 19.22
CA ALA A 173 -5.36 8.59 18.91
C ALA A 173 -5.67 8.62 17.40
N ALA A 174 -4.63 8.51 16.55
CA ALA A 174 -4.80 8.41 15.11
C ALA A 174 -5.57 7.15 14.70
N LEU A 175 -5.29 6.00 15.34
CA LEU A 175 -6.03 4.77 15.11
C LEU A 175 -7.51 4.91 15.50
N THR A 176 -7.79 5.51 16.65
CA THR A 176 -9.17 5.71 17.12
C THR A 176 -9.94 6.65 16.19
N ALA A 177 -9.31 7.74 15.74
CA ALA A 177 -9.91 8.66 14.77
C ALA A 177 -10.21 7.97 13.43
N PHE A 178 -9.28 7.14 12.93
CA PHE A 178 -9.49 6.34 11.73
C PHE A 178 -10.67 5.36 11.87
N LEU A 179 -10.77 4.64 13.00
CA LEU A 179 -11.89 3.72 13.23
C LEU A 179 -13.24 4.46 13.28
N ALA A 180 -13.27 5.68 13.85
CA ALA A 180 -14.45 6.52 13.83
C ALA A 180 -14.82 6.95 12.39
N GLU A 181 -13.83 7.36 11.59
CA GLU A 181 -14.02 7.69 10.17
C GLU A 181 -14.61 6.51 9.38
N MET A 182 -14.05 5.30 9.53
CA MET A 182 -14.53 4.10 8.83
C MET A 182 -15.97 3.76 9.22
N ARG A 183 -16.31 3.85 10.50
CA ARG A 183 -17.68 3.68 10.98
C ARG A 183 -18.62 4.71 10.36
N ASP A 184 -18.25 5.99 10.37
CA ASP A 184 -19.09 7.08 9.88
C ASP A 184 -19.25 7.04 8.35
N ALA A 185 -18.28 6.45 7.64
CA ALA A 185 -18.35 6.18 6.21
C ALA A 185 -19.11 4.88 5.86
N ASP A 186 -19.50 4.07 6.84
CA ASP A 186 -20.05 2.70 6.65
C ASP A 186 -19.13 1.82 5.77
N ALA A 187 -17.83 1.91 6.02
CA ALA A 187 -16.81 1.21 5.26
C ALA A 187 -16.59 -0.22 5.78
N ASP A 188 -16.48 -1.19 4.89
CA ASP A 188 -16.03 -2.55 5.23
C ASP A 188 -14.52 -2.52 5.53
N CYS A 189 -14.17 -2.40 6.82
CA CYS A 189 -12.80 -2.22 7.27
C CYS A 189 -12.47 -3.10 8.46
N GLN A 190 -11.41 -3.88 8.33
CA GLN A 190 -10.81 -4.67 9.40
C GLN A 190 -9.52 -4.01 9.88
N THR A 191 -9.26 -4.04 11.18
CA THR A 191 -8.01 -3.53 11.75
C THR A 191 -7.38 -4.56 12.67
N LEU A 192 -6.10 -4.85 12.44
CA LEU A 192 -5.27 -5.72 13.28
C LEU A 192 -4.19 -4.87 13.94
N ALA A 193 -4.29 -4.69 15.26
CA ALA A 193 -3.28 -4.04 16.07
C ALA A 193 -2.39 -5.08 16.76
N PHE A 194 -1.07 -5.00 16.56
CA PHE A 194 -0.09 -5.92 17.11
C PHE A 194 0.55 -5.34 18.37
N SER A 195 0.25 -5.89 19.54
CA SER A 195 0.83 -5.45 20.82
C SER A 195 2.35 -5.63 20.85
N GLY A 196 3.08 -4.63 21.38
CA GLY A 196 4.54 -4.62 21.46
C GLY A 196 5.24 -4.40 20.11
N VAL A 197 4.52 -3.97 19.07
CA VAL A 197 5.04 -3.76 17.71
C VAL A 197 5.03 -2.28 17.38
N VAL A 198 6.15 -1.79 16.84
CA VAL A 198 6.34 -0.41 16.40
C VAL A 198 6.19 -0.28 14.88
N HIS A 199 6.54 0.88 14.31
CA HIS A 199 6.49 1.15 12.87
C HIS A 199 7.44 0.25 12.06
N ALA A 200 7.21 0.15 10.75
CA ALA A 200 8.04 -0.59 9.77
C ALA A 200 8.21 -2.10 10.05
N PHE A 201 7.28 -2.73 10.78
CA PHE A 201 7.41 -4.12 11.23
C PHE A 201 7.47 -5.17 10.10
N THR A 202 7.15 -4.79 8.84
CA THR A 202 7.25 -5.67 7.66
C THR A 202 8.59 -5.57 6.93
N ASN A 203 9.44 -4.59 7.27
CA ASN A 203 10.69 -4.35 6.54
C ASN A 203 11.88 -4.93 7.31
N ALA A 204 12.41 -6.07 6.84
CA ALA A 204 13.52 -6.78 7.48
C ALA A 204 14.84 -5.98 7.54
N ALA A 205 14.98 -4.90 6.76
CA ALA A 205 16.14 -4.00 6.84
C ALA A 205 16.07 -3.04 8.04
N GLN A 206 14.91 -2.94 8.71
CA GLN A 206 14.72 -2.08 9.87
C GLN A 206 14.99 -2.87 11.17
N ASP A 207 16.17 -2.72 11.72
CA ASP A 207 16.61 -3.40 12.96
C ASP A 207 16.42 -2.55 14.23
N GLY A 208 16.00 -1.30 14.07
CA GLY A 208 15.87 -0.31 15.16
C GLY A 208 17.12 0.56 15.36
N SER A 209 18.21 0.32 14.65
CA SER A 209 19.46 1.09 14.77
C SER A 209 19.33 2.54 14.31
N MET A 210 18.58 2.78 13.24
CA MET A 210 18.29 4.13 12.74
C MET A 210 17.33 4.87 13.69
N SER A 211 16.32 4.15 14.20
CA SER A 211 15.36 4.67 15.18
C SER A 211 14.67 3.49 15.87
N PRO A 212 14.51 3.52 17.20
CA PRO A 212 13.75 2.48 17.91
C PRO A 212 12.28 2.42 17.46
N ALA A 213 11.77 3.47 16.84
CA ALA A 213 10.44 3.52 16.25
C ALA A 213 10.31 2.68 14.97
N LEU A 214 11.41 2.33 14.30
CA LEU A 214 11.44 1.62 13.03
C LEU A 214 12.08 0.24 13.24
N LYS A 215 11.26 -0.79 13.43
CA LYS A 215 11.81 -2.11 13.75
C LYS A 215 10.99 -3.25 13.18
N PHE A 216 11.67 -4.13 12.46
CA PHE A 216 11.10 -5.38 11.97
C PHE A 216 10.59 -6.27 13.11
N ASN A 217 9.43 -6.88 12.90
CA ASN A 217 8.88 -7.89 13.79
C ASN A 217 8.40 -9.09 12.98
N ALA A 218 9.16 -10.18 13.04
CA ALA A 218 8.89 -11.37 12.24
C ALA A 218 7.52 -12.03 12.53
N ALA A 219 6.98 -11.89 13.73
CA ALA A 219 5.67 -12.44 14.07
C ALA A 219 4.55 -11.58 13.49
N ALA A 220 4.66 -10.26 13.60
CA ALA A 220 3.70 -9.31 13.02
C ALA A 220 3.73 -9.37 11.48
N ASP A 221 4.92 -9.45 10.86
CA ASP A 221 5.06 -9.63 9.42
C ASP A 221 4.32 -10.89 8.92
N ARG A 222 4.60 -12.05 9.51
CA ARG A 222 3.91 -13.30 9.12
C ARG A 222 2.40 -13.26 9.35
N ARG A 223 1.95 -12.63 10.45
CA ARG A 223 0.52 -12.54 10.78
C ARG A 223 -0.20 -11.61 9.83
N SER A 224 0.38 -10.45 9.54
CA SER A 224 -0.18 -9.48 8.61
C SER A 224 -0.22 -10.00 7.17
N TRP A 225 0.81 -10.75 6.73
CA TRP A 225 0.78 -11.45 5.45
C TRP A 225 -0.41 -12.43 5.34
N ARG A 226 -0.60 -13.28 6.35
CA ARG A 226 -1.71 -14.24 6.36
C ARG A 226 -3.07 -13.56 6.35
N ALA A 227 -3.21 -12.48 7.10
CA ALA A 227 -4.43 -11.69 7.12
C ALA A 227 -4.72 -11.07 5.76
N MET A 228 -3.70 -10.49 5.08
CA MET A 228 -3.83 -9.97 3.72
C MET A 228 -4.21 -11.07 2.72
N ALA A 229 -3.56 -12.23 2.78
CA ALA A 229 -3.87 -13.35 1.88
C ALA A 229 -5.32 -13.84 2.06
N ALA A 230 -5.79 -13.97 3.31
CA ALA A 230 -7.17 -14.33 3.61
C ALA A 230 -8.16 -13.25 3.14
N HIS A 231 -7.85 -11.97 3.35
CA HIS A 231 -8.65 -10.84 2.89
C HIS A 231 -8.79 -10.83 1.36
N PHE A 232 -7.71 -11.06 0.62
CA PHE A 232 -7.77 -11.16 -0.84
C PHE A 232 -8.52 -12.41 -1.32
N ALA A 233 -8.37 -13.55 -0.64
CA ALA A 233 -9.15 -14.75 -0.95
C ALA A 233 -10.66 -14.52 -0.77
N GLU A 234 -11.07 -13.76 0.26
CA GLU A 234 -12.47 -13.39 0.47
C GLU A 234 -12.98 -12.43 -0.62
N VAL A 235 -12.15 -11.44 -1.03
CA VAL A 235 -12.58 -10.41 -1.97
C VAL A 235 -12.59 -10.90 -3.41
N PHE A 236 -11.64 -11.77 -3.76
CA PHE A 236 -11.48 -12.24 -5.15
C PHE A 236 -12.10 -13.61 -5.42
N GLY A 237 -12.43 -14.38 -4.40
CA GLY A 237 -13.10 -15.68 -4.52
C GLY A 237 -12.10 -16.79 -4.81
#